data_436b986229d6c3ed2bd31cd6a5451aba
#
_entry.id   436b986229d6c3ed2bd31cd6a5451aba
#
_cell.length_a   1.000
_cell.length_b   1.000
_cell.length_c   1.000
_cell.angle_alpha   90.00
_cell.angle_beta   90.00
_cell.angle_gamma   90.00
#
_symmetry.space_group_name_H-M   'P 1'
#
loop_
_entity.id
_entity.type
_entity.pdbx_description
1 polymer ?
#
loop_
_entity_poly.entity_id
_entity_poly.type
_entity_poly.pdbx_seq_one_letter_code
_entity_poly.pdbx_strand_id
1 'polypeptide(L)'
;MIVNVVLFLLFQLFPSTQAQLKFDQANQLLKDQDYTGAIKGYKEIIDADWKSGPLFLNIGLAYTQLDSLGMAKAYFLQAVEFDDTQAEALKGIEYSVKKLPQKAAYLPKLP
;
A
#
# COMPACT_ATOMS: atom_id res chain seq x y z
N MET A 1 -13.98 21.75 -27.15
CA MET A 1 -13.40 22.59 -26.08
C MET A 1 -14.26 22.64 -24.83
N ILE A 2 -15.58 22.97 -24.96
CA ILE A 2 -16.49 23.04 -23.79
C ILE A 2 -16.63 21.66 -23.12
N VAL A 3 -16.75 20.59 -23.90
CA VAL A 3 -16.87 19.22 -23.39
C VAL A 3 -15.66 18.82 -22.53
N ASN A 4 -14.44 19.16 -22.97
CA ASN A 4 -13.21 18.83 -22.21
C ASN A 4 -13.13 19.62 -20.90
N VAL A 5 -13.58 20.88 -20.89
CA VAL A 5 -13.63 21.70 -19.67
C VAL A 5 -14.65 21.13 -18.68
N VAL A 6 -15.82 20.73 -19.17
CA VAL A 6 -16.87 20.13 -18.33
C VAL A 6 -16.38 18.81 -17.74
N LEU A 7 -15.75 17.94 -18.54
CA LEU A 7 -15.18 16.68 -18.05
C LEU A 7 -14.09 16.92 -17.00
N PHE A 8 -13.23 17.91 -17.22
CA PHE A 8 -12.20 18.28 -16.24
C PHE A 8 -12.81 18.74 -14.91
N LEU A 9 -13.83 19.61 -14.98
CA LEU A 9 -14.54 20.10 -13.79
C LEU A 9 -15.27 18.95 -13.07
N LEU A 10 -15.90 18.04 -13.80
CA LEU A 10 -16.54 16.85 -13.21
C LEU A 10 -15.51 15.97 -12.52
N PHE A 11 -14.34 15.79 -13.11
CA PHE A 11 -13.25 15.05 -12.50
C PHE A 11 -12.83 15.65 -11.16
N GLN A 12 -12.79 16.98 -11.06
CA GLN A 12 -12.46 17.65 -9.80
C GLN A 12 -13.56 17.51 -8.74
N LEU A 13 -14.82 17.34 -9.18
CA LEU A 13 -15.95 17.16 -8.28
C LEU A 13 -16.07 15.74 -7.71
N PHE A 14 -15.37 14.76 -8.31
CA PHE A 14 -15.42 13.36 -7.89
C PHE A 14 -14.06 12.87 -7.39
N PRO A 15 -13.66 13.20 -6.14
CA PRO A 15 -12.38 12.78 -5.57
C PRO A 15 -12.16 11.26 -5.58
N SER A 16 -13.25 10.46 -5.48
CA SER A 16 -13.17 8.99 -5.57
C SER A 16 -12.62 8.51 -6.92
N THR A 17 -12.96 9.21 -8.02
CA THR A 17 -12.41 8.91 -9.35
C THR A 17 -10.91 9.18 -9.40
N GLN A 18 -10.44 10.25 -8.77
CA GLN A 18 -9.02 10.58 -8.67
C GLN A 18 -8.29 9.53 -7.83
N ALA A 19 -8.86 9.11 -6.70
CA ALA A 19 -8.29 8.08 -5.85
C ALA A 19 -8.16 6.75 -6.61
N GLN A 20 -9.19 6.36 -7.37
CA GLN A 20 -9.16 5.13 -8.17
C GLN A 20 -8.09 5.21 -9.26
N LEU A 21 -7.96 6.33 -9.95
CA LEU A 21 -6.93 6.52 -10.97
C LEU A 21 -5.53 6.41 -10.38
N LYS A 22 -5.29 7.07 -9.25
CA LYS A 22 -4.00 6.99 -8.54
C LYS A 22 -3.70 5.57 -8.07
N PHE A 23 -4.72 4.85 -7.60
CA PHE A 23 -4.60 3.45 -7.19
C PHE A 23 -4.17 2.58 -8.38
N ASP A 24 -4.82 2.74 -9.54
CA ASP A 24 -4.48 1.98 -10.73
C ASP A 24 -3.06 2.28 -11.21
N GLN A 25 -2.64 3.54 -11.14
CA GLN A 25 -1.27 3.95 -11.49
C GLN A 25 -0.25 3.32 -10.55
N ALA A 26 -0.49 3.34 -9.25
CA ALA A 26 0.38 2.71 -8.26
C ALA A 26 0.42 1.19 -8.43
N ASN A 27 -0.71 0.56 -8.74
CA ASN A 27 -0.76 -0.88 -9.05
C ASN A 27 0.10 -1.22 -10.27
N GLN A 28 0.13 -0.36 -11.28
CA GLN A 28 0.98 -0.58 -12.44
C GLN A 28 2.46 -0.51 -12.06
N LEU A 29 2.84 0.46 -11.23
CA LEU A 29 4.21 0.55 -10.70
C LEU A 29 4.57 -0.70 -9.90
N LEU A 30 3.64 -1.23 -9.11
CA LEU A 30 3.83 -2.47 -8.37
C LEU A 30 4.12 -3.65 -9.31
N LYS A 31 3.34 -3.78 -10.38
CA LYS A 31 3.54 -4.82 -11.41
C LYS A 31 4.89 -4.66 -12.11
N ASP A 32 5.31 -3.44 -12.34
CA ASP A 32 6.61 -3.12 -12.98
C ASP A 32 7.78 -3.23 -12.00
N GLN A 33 7.53 -3.66 -10.77
CA GLN A 33 8.52 -3.82 -9.71
C GLN A 33 9.17 -2.51 -9.25
N ASP A 34 8.52 -1.38 -9.53
CA ASP A 34 8.87 -0.09 -8.95
C ASP A 34 8.16 0.04 -7.59
N TYR A 35 8.67 -0.68 -6.61
CA TYR A 35 8.04 -0.78 -5.29
C TYR A 35 8.04 0.56 -4.55
N THR A 36 9.13 1.30 -4.63
CA THR A 36 9.24 2.63 -4.01
C THR A 36 8.25 3.62 -4.63
N GLY A 37 8.14 3.63 -5.96
CA GLY A 37 7.17 4.46 -6.66
C GLY A 37 5.72 4.07 -6.33
N ALA A 38 5.44 2.77 -6.26
CA ALA A 38 4.12 2.27 -5.89
C ALA A 38 3.74 2.72 -4.47
N ILE A 39 4.63 2.56 -3.51
CA ILE A 39 4.40 2.98 -2.11
C ILE A 39 4.10 4.47 -2.04
N LYS A 40 4.87 5.29 -2.75
CA LYS A 40 4.64 6.74 -2.80
C LYS A 40 3.24 7.06 -3.32
N GLY A 41 2.83 6.41 -4.42
CA GLY A 41 1.51 6.59 -5.01
C GLY A 41 0.38 6.18 -4.05
N TYR A 42 0.51 5.04 -3.40
CA TYR A 42 -0.46 4.58 -2.41
C TYR A 42 -0.56 5.52 -1.21
N LYS A 43 0.57 6.03 -0.72
CA LYS A 43 0.57 6.96 0.42
C LYS A 43 -0.11 8.28 0.08
N GLU A 44 -0.01 8.76 -1.14
CA GLU A 44 -0.73 9.95 -1.58
C GLU A 44 -2.25 9.76 -1.48
N ILE A 45 -2.75 8.55 -1.73
CA ILE A 45 -4.16 8.21 -1.58
C ILE A 45 -4.57 8.24 -0.11
N ILE A 46 -3.74 7.69 0.78
CA ILE A 46 -3.97 7.72 2.23
C ILE A 46 -3.99 9.16 2.74
N ASP A 47 -3.07 10.00 2.27
CA ASP A 47 -2.97 11.41 2.65
C ASP A 47 -4.21 12.20 2.21
N ALA A 48 -4.93 11.73 1.21
CA ALA A 48 -6.21 12.27 0.77
C ALA A 48 -7.41 11.67 1.52
N ASP A 49 -7.17 10.99 2.64
CA ASP A 49 -8.16 10.37 3.54
C ASP A 49 -8.93 9.18 2.94
N TRP A 50 -8.37 8.53 1.93
CA TRP A 50 -8.92 7.29 1.38
C TRP A 50 -8.24 6.08 2.00
N LYS A 51 -9.05 5.12 2.47
CA LYS A 51 -8.56 3.88 3.09
C LYS A 51 -9.31 2.69 2.53
N SER A 52 -8.58 1.62 2.25
CA SER A 52 -9.18 0.35 1.82
C SER A 52 -8.23 -0.80 2.16
N GLY A 53 -8.77 -2.00 2.23
CA GLY A 53 -7.97 -3.21 2.43
C GLY A 53 -6.91 -3.39 1.35
N PRO A 54 -7.28 -3.35 0.06
CA PRO A 54 -6.30 -3.49 -1.03
C PRO A 54 -5.19 -2.43 -0.99
N LEU A 55 -5.50 -1.20 -0.59
CA LEU A 55 -4.49 -0.14 -0.47
C LEU A 55 -3.42 -0.53 0.55
N PHE A 56 -3.82 -0.89 1.75
CA PHE A 56 -2.88 -1.28 2.81
C PHE A 56 -2.18 -2.60 2.48
N LEU A 57 -2.89 -3.57 1.90
CA LEU A 57 -2.31 -4.84 1.51
C LEU A 57 -1.19 -4.64 0.48
N ASN A 58 -1.43 -3.83 -0.55
CA ASN A 58 -0.46 -3.60 -1.62
C ASN A 58 0.78 -2.85 -1.11
N ILE A 59 0.62 -1.93 -0.17
CA ILE A 59 1.76 -1.28 0.49
C ILE A 59 2.56 -2.32 1.26
N GLY A 60 1.90 -3.19 2.02
CA GLY A 60 2.56 -4.27 2.75
C GLY A 60 3.35 -5.19 1.83
N LEU A 61 2.76 -5.57 0.69
CA LEU A 61 3.43 -6.41 -0.31
C LEU A 61 4.66 -5.70 -0.90
N ALA A 62 4.55 -4.42 -1.21
CA ALA A 62 5.68 -3.65 -1.74
C ALA A 62 6.83 -3.56 -0.73
N TYR A 63 6.54 -3.30 0.53
CA TYR A 63 7.57 -3.31 1.59
C TYR A 63 8.19 -4.70 1.78
N THR A 64 7.41 -5.77 1.63
CA THR A 64 7.93 -7.14 1.69
C THR A 64 8.98 -7.36 0.58
N GLN A 65 8.70 -6.89 -0.63
CA GLN A 65 9.65 -7.00 -1.75
C GLN A 65 10.93 -6.18 -1.52
N LEU A 66 10.83 -5.06 -0.79
CA LEU A 66 11.97 -4.25 -0.40
C LEU A 66 12.68 -4.79 0.84
N ASP A 67 12.25 -5.92 1.36
CA ASP A 67 12.79 -6.53 2.58
C ASP A 67 12.65 -5.63 3.82
N SER A 68 11.70 -4.70 3.79
CA SER A 68 11.34 -3.83 4.91
C SER A 68 10.21 -4.47 5.71
N LEU A 69 10.53 -5.56 6.43
CA LEU A 69 9.52 -6.44 7.01
C LEU A 69 8.76 -5.82 8.19
N GLY A 70 9.39 -4.92 8.93
CA GLY A 70 8.69 -4.18 10.00
C GLY A 70 7.61 -3.26 9.46
N MET A 71 7.91 -2.53 8.39
CA MET A 71 6.92 -1.68 7.70
C MET A 71 5.84 -2.54 7.03
N ALA A 72 6.24 -3.64 6.39
CA ALA A 72 5.30 -4.57 5.78
C ALA A 72 4.28 -5.06 6.81
N LYS A 73 4.75 -5.54 7.97
CA LYS A 73 3.89 -6.00 9.06
C LYS A 73 2.90 -4.91 9.50
N ALA A 74 3.38 -3.68 9.66
CA ALA A 74 2.53 -2.57 10.09
C ALA A 74 1.37 -2.32 9.11
N TYR A 75 1.63 -2.37 7.81
CA TYR A 75 0.57 -2.19 6.81
C TYR A 75 -0.34 -3.41 6.68
N PHE A 76 0.17 -4.62 6.82
CA PHE A 76 -0.66 -5.82 6.86
C PHE A 76 -1.63 -5.80 8.07
N LEU A 77 -1.17 -5.29 9.22
CA LEU A 77 -2.04 -5.13 10.39
C LEU A 77 -3.21 -4.17 10.11
N GLN A 78 -3.01 -3.15 9.29
CA GLN A 78 -4.10 -2.28 8.86
C GLN A 78 -5.03 -2.99 7.86
N ALA A 79 -4.48 -3.77 6.94
CA ALA A 79 -5.26 -4.51 5.95
C ALA A 79 -6.11 -5.63 6.57
N VAL A 80 -5.71 -6.17 7.71
CA VAL A 80 -6.46 -7.21 8.46
C VAL A 80 -7.84 -6.72 8.91
N GLU A 81 -8.01 -5.41 9.10
CA GLU A 81 -9.28 -4.84 9.54
C GLU A 81 -10.36 -4.84 8.44
N PHE A 82 -10.00 -5.17 7.21
CA PHE A 82 -10.90 -5.20 6.06
C PHE A 82 -11.17 -6.64 5.66
N ASP A 83 -12.46 -7.01 5.55
CA ASP A 83 -12.89 -8.37 5.28
C ASP A 83 -12.30 -8.93 3.97
N ASP A 84 -12.21 -8.09 2.94
CA ASP A 84 -11.76 -8.51 1.61
C ASP A 84 -10.26 -8.81 1.54
N THR A 85 -9.46 -8.35 2.50
CA THR A 85 -8.00 -8.56 2.51
C THR A 85 -7.50 -9.24 3.78
N GLN A 86 -8.38 -9.59 4.71
CA GLN A 86 -8.00 -10.15 6.01
C GLN A 86 -7.15 -11.41 5.87
N ALA A 87 -7.58 -12.37 5.05
CA ALA A 87 -6.88 -13.64 4.89
C ALA A 87 -5.46 -13.46 4.32
N GLU A 88 -5.32 -12.65 3.28
CA GLU A 88 -4.02 -12.38 2.67
C GLU A 88 -3.11 -11.58 3.60
N ALA A 89 -3.67 -10.61 4.31
CA ALA A 89 -2.93 -9.81 5.28
C ALA A 89 -2.39 -10.66 6.42
N LEU A 90 -3.18 -11.63 6.93
CA LEU A 90 -2.71 -12.56 7.96
C LEU A 90 -1.51 -13.39 7.49
N LYS A 91 -1.53 -13.83 6.22
CA LYS A 91 -0.38 -14.53 5.64
C LYS A 91 0.87 -13.63 5.57
N GLY A 92 0.66 -12.36 5.22
CA GLY A 92 1.75 -11.38 5.18
C GLY A 92 2.35 -11.13 6.57
N ILE A 93 1.51 -11.04 7.59
CA ILE A 93 1.95 -10.88 8.98
C ILE A 93 2.75 -12.11 9.41
N GLU A 94 2.25 -13.31 9.14
CA GLU A 94 2.95 -14.54 9.47
C GLU A 94 4.33 -14.60 8.83
N TYR A 95 4.44 -14.28 7.55
CA TYR A 95 5.71 -14.20 6.85
C TYR A 95 6.67 -13.22 7.52
N SER A 96 6.19 -12.00 7.81
CA SER A 96 7.00 -10.95 8.43
C SER A 96 7.50 -11.38 9.81
N VAL A 97 6.64 -11.98 10.62
CA VAL A 97 6.99 -12.44 11.96
C VAL A 97 8.05 -13.54 11.92
N LYS A 98 7.95 -14.47 10.96
CA LYS A 98 8.94 -15.54 10.82
C LYS A 98 10.31 -15.05 10.37
N LYS A 99 10.35 -13.98 9.58
CA LYS A 99 11.61 -13.46 9.03
C LYS A 99 12.31 -12.44 9.94
N LEU A 100 11.53 -11.64 10.70
CA LEU A 100 12.08 -10.60 11.56
C LEU A 100 13.07 -11.12 12.63
N PRO A 101 12.82 -12.24 13.34
CA PRO A 101 13.77 -12.74 14.32
C PRO A 101 15.12 -13.12 13.73
N GLN A 102 15.17 -13.60 12.50
CA GLN A 102 16.42 -13.92 11.80
C GLN A 102 17.27 -12.67 11.58
N LYS A 103 16.63 -11.55 11.22
CA LYS A 103 17.30 -10.26 11.07
C LYS A 103 17.73 -9.69 12.41
N ALA A 104 16.87 -9.78 13.42
CA ALA A 104 17.17 -9.29 14.77
C ALA A 104 18.40 -9.95 15.37
N ALA A 105 18.72 -11.19 14.96
CA ALA A 105 19.92 -11.89 15.40
C ALA A 105 21.22 -11.17 15.01
N TYR A 106 21.18 -10.32 14.00
CA TYR A 106 22.34 -9.53 13.56
C TYR A 106 22.40 -8.14 14.18
N LEU A 107 21.43 -7.77 14.99
CA LEU A 107 21.44 -6.49 15.68
C LEU A 107 22.28 -6.60 16.96
N PRO A 108 23.05 -5.54 17.32
CA PRO A 108 23.77 -5.53 18.59
C PRO A 108 22.78 -5.71 19.73
N LYS A 109 23.07 -6.59 20.65
CA LYS A 109 22.27 -6.74 21.86
C LYS A 109 22.42 -5.49 22.71
N LEU A 110 21.28 -4.91 23.10
CA LEU A 110 21.28 -3.79 24.05
C LEU A 110 21.81 -4.28 25.41
N PRO A 111 22.60 -3.46 26.08
CA PRO A 111 23.10 -3.81 27.41
C PRO A 111 21.98 -3.96 28.45
#